data_4806af08b8553e0237c4eb199d8b76f1
#
_entry.id   4806af08b8553e0237c4eb199d8b76f1
#
_cell.length_a   1.000
_cell.length_b   1.000
_cell.length_c   1.000
_cell.angle_alpha   90.00
_cell.angle_beta   90.00
_cell.angle_gamma   90.00
#
_symmetry.space_group_name_H-M   'P 1'
#
loop_
_entity.id
_entity.type
_entity.pdbx_description
1 polymer ?
#
loop_
_entity_poly.entity_id
_entity_poly.type
_entity_poly.pdbx_seq_one_letter_code
_entity_poly.pdbx_strand_id
1 'polypeptide(L)'
;MRIHINRNMQIDTRNPEFQDALNLIQYTRQSVFLTGKAGTGKSTFLKYVCANVKKKHVVLAPTGIAAINAGGSTLHSFFKLPFHPLVPDDPNFSLKGGRLHSFLKYSSEHRKLIKDIELVFIDEFSMVRADIIDFIDKVLRVYSQNMREPFGGKQILLVGDVYQLEPVVKNDEREILNRFYPTPYFFSARVFNEIELVSIELTKV
;
A
#
# COMPACT_ATOMS: atom_id res chain seq x y z
N MET A 1 -0.39 -24.76 -4.50
CA MET A 1 -1.35 -24.80 -3.38
C MET A 1 -2.66 -24.20 -3.88
N ARG A 2 -3.69 -25.02 -4.14
CA ARG A 2 -4.98 -24.52 -4.64
C ARG A 2 -5.76 -23.97 -3.44
N ILE A 3 -6.00 -22.67 -3.44
CA ILE A 3 -6.87 -22.02 -2.45
C ILE A 3 -8.30 -22.40 -2.80
N HIS A 4 -8.97 -23.15 -1.92
CA HIS A 4 -10.41 -23.40 -2.02
C HIS A 4 -11.14 -22.09 -1.66
N ILE A 5 -11.56 -21.36 -2.69
CA ILE A 5 -12.52 -20.26 -2.53
C ILE A 5 -13.85 -20.89 -2.12
N ASN A 6 -14.32 -20.55 -0.95
CA ASN A 6 -15.60 -21.01 -0.43
C ASN A 6 -16.71 -20.53 -1.38
N ARG A 7 -17.38 -21.45 -2.08
CA ARG A 7 -18.35 -21.18 -3.16
C ARG A 7 -19.64 -20.46 -2.74
N ASN A 8 -19.78 -20.06 -1.47
CA ASN A 8 -21.00 -19.48 -0.92
C ASN A 8 -20.94 -17.98 -0.60
N MET A 9 -19.89 -17.26 -1.00
CA MET A 9 -19.92 -15.80 -0.92
C MET A 9 -20.50 -15.27 -2.25
N GLN A 10 -21.79 -14.96 -2.27
CA GLN A 10 -22.40 -14.21 -3.36
C GLN A 10 -21.85 -12.77 -3.25
N ILE A 11 -20.88 -12.45 -4.09
CA ILE A 11 -20.39 -11.10 -4.25
C ILE A 11 -21.42 -10.35 -5.10
N ASP A 12 -22.02 -9.30 -4.55
CA ASP A 12 -22.87 -8.43 -5.36
C ASP A 12 -22.00 -7.53 -6.25
N THR A 13 -21.60 -8.11 -7.37
CA THR A 13 -20.84 -7.39 -8.40
C THR A 13 -21.67 -6.31 -9.12
N ARG A 14 -22.96 -6.13 -8.80
CA ARG A 14 -23.81 -5.09 -9.39
C ARG A 14 -23.77 -3.78 -8.61
N ASN A 15 -23.13 -3.79 -7.44
CA ASN A 15 -22.95 -2.58 -6.66
C ASN A 15 -22.16 -1.54 -7.48
N PRO A 16 -22.66 -0.31 -7.70
CA PRO A 16 -22.01 0.69 -8.54
C PRO A 16 -20.61 1.05 -8.05
N GLU A 17 -20.42 1.23 -6.74
CA GLU A 17 -19.15 1.60 -6.14
C GLU A 17 -18.10 0.48 -6.34
N PHE A 18 -18.56 -0.79 -6.27
CA PHE A 18 -17.74 -1.95 -6.56
C PHE A 18 -17.28 -1.94 -8.03
N GLN A 19 -18.20 -1.68 -8.97
CA GLN A 19 -17.89 -1.63 -10.39
C GLN A 19 -16.98 -0.45 -10.75
N ASP A 20 -17.20 0.72 -10.16
CA ASP A 20 -16.38 1.90 -10.39
C ASP A 20 -14.93 1.65 -9.93
N ALA A 21 -14.75 1.11 -8.71
CA ALA A 21 -13.43 0.74 -8.22
C ALA A 21 -12.77 -0.31 -9.12
N LEU A 22 -13.49 -1.35 -9.53
CA LEU A 22 -12.99 -2.40 -10.39
C LEU A 22 -12.56 -1.85 -11.75
N ASN A 23 -13.36 -0.98 -12.36
CA ASN A 23 -13.07 -0.35 -13.65
C ASN A 23 -11.81 0.52 -13.58
N LEU A 24 -11.67 1.34 -12.54
CA LEU A 24 -10.47 2.15 -12.33
C LEU A 24 -9.23 1.27 -12.21
N ILE A 25 -9.31 0.15 -11.48
CA ILE A 25 -8.18 -0.75 -11.28
C ILE A 25 -7.84 -1.49 -12.56
N GLN A 26 -8.82 -1.98 -13.31
CA GLN A 26 -8.58 -2.80 -14.49
C GLN A 26 -8.13 -1.99 -15.70
N TYR A 27 -8.76 -0.85 -15.95
CA TYR A 27 -8.64 -0.13 -17.21
C TYR A 27 -7.86 1.17 -17.15
N THR A 28 -7.47 1.61 -15.96
CA THR A 28 -6.70 2.85 -15.78
C THR A 28 -5.44 2.62 -14.96
N ARG A 29 -4.64 3.68 -14.76
CA ARG A 29 -3.53 3.74 -13.79
C ARG A 29 -3.88 4.58 -12.57
N GLN A 30 -5.14 5.00 -12.45
CA GLN A 30 -5.62 5.84 -11.37
C GLN A 30 -5.51 5.09 -10.04
N SER A 31 -4.82 5.66 -9.06
CA SER A 31 -4.76 5.11 -7.72
C SER A 31 -6.06 5.33 -6.97
N VAL A 32 -6.45 4.36 -6.17
CA VAL A 32 -7.76 4.32 -5.51
C VAL A 32 -7.60 4.13 -4.01
N PHE A 33 -8.35 4.87 -3.24
CA PHE A 33 -8.59 4.62 -1.82
C PHE A 33 -9.99 4.04 -1.64
N LEU A 34 -10.05 2.76 -1.31
CA LEU A 34 -11.29 2.05 -1.06
C LEU A 34 -11.56 2.04 0.44
N THR A 35 -12.58 2.75 0.86
CA THR A 35 -13.00 2.86 2.26
C THR A 35 -14.39 2.28 2.49
N GLY A 36 -14.84 2.28 3.72
CA GLY A 36 -16.16 1.80 4.16
C GLY A 36 -16.11 1.20 5.55
N LYS A 37 -17.25 1.12 6.21
CA LYS A 37 -17.38 0.55 7.56
C LYS A 37 -16.98 -0.93 7.61
N ALA A 38 -16.79 -1.47 8.80
CA ALA A 38 -16.62 -2.91 8.98
C ALA A 38 -17.80 -3.67 8.34
N GLY A 39 -17.50 -4.77 7.62
CA GLY A 39 -18.53 -5.60 6.98
C GLY A 39 -19.06 -5.09 5.64
N THR A 40 -18.56 -3.97 5.07
CA THR A 40 -19.01 -3.46 3.75
C THR A 40 -18.37 -4.15 2.55
N GLY A 41 -17.64 -5.24 2.75
CA GLY A 41 -17.10 -6.04 1.65
C GLY A 41 -15.72 -5.66 1.14
N LYS A 42 -14.97 -4.77 1.80
CA LYS A 42 -13.60 -4.37 1.39
C LYS A 42 -12.68 -5.57 1.13
N SER A 43 -12.60 -6.50 2.07
CA SER A 43 -11.76 -7.70 1.92
C SER A 43 -12.27 -8.65 0.84
N THR A 44 -13.59 -8.69 0.62
CA THR A 44 -14.21 -9.44 -0.47
C THR A 44 -13.84 -8.82 -1.81
N PHE A 45 -13.92 -7.49 -1.93
CA PHE A 45 -13.47 -6.75 -3.10
C PHE A 45 -12.01 -7.02 -3.41
N LEU A 46 -11.13 -6.91 -2.41
CA LEU A 46 -9.70 -7.17 -2.59
C LEU A 46 -9.45 -8.58 -3.15
N LYS A 47 -10.06 -9.60 -2.56
CA LYS A 47 -9.94 -10.99 -3.04
C LYS A 47 -10.45 -11.16 -4.47
N TYR A 48 -11.58 -10.52 -4.79
CA TYR A 48 -12.15 -10.56 -6.13
C TYR A 48 -11.21 -9.93 -7.17
N VAL A 49 -10.68 -8.74 -6.87
CA VAL A 49 -9.76 -8.05 -7.77
C VAL A 49 -8.47 -8.84 -7.96
N CYS A 50 -7.88 -9.36 -6.88
CA CYS A 50 -6.68 -10.21 -6.97
C CYS A 50 -6.88 -11.45 -7.85
N ALA A 51 -8.08 -12.02 -7.85
CA ALA A 51 -8.40 -13.20 -8.67
C ALA A 51 -8.65 -12.88 -10.15
N ASN A 52 -9.06 -11.65 -10.47
CA ASN A 52 -9.56 -11.29 -11.80
C ASN A 52 -8.71 -10.24 -12.54
N VAL A 53 -7.89 -9.45 -11.84
CA VAL A 53 -7.04 -8.44 -12.47
C VAL A 53 -5.84 -9.11 -13.17
N LYS A 54 -5.56 -8.65 -14.40
CA LYS A 54 -4.43 -9.18 -15.20
C LYS A 54 -3.10 -8.51 -14.88
N LYS A 55 -3.11 -7.37 -14.19
CA LYS A 55 -1.90 -6.65 -13.81
C LYS A 55 -1.05 -7.47 -12.84
N LYS A 56 0.26 -7.45 -13.01
CA LYS A 56 1.18 -8.00 -12.03
C LYS A 56 1.05 -7.22 -10.73
N HIS A 57 0.65 -7.88 -9.67
CA HIS A 57 0.33 -7.21 -8.41
C HIS A 57 0.96 -7.88 -7.20
N VAL A 58 1.01 -7.13 -6.12
CA VAL A 58 1.38 -7.59 -4.78
C VAL A 58 0.33 -7.14 -3.78
N VAL A 59 0.02 -7.98 -2.80
CA VAL A 59 -0.88 -7.67 -1.68
C VAL A 59 -0.05 -7.52 -0.42
N LEU A 60 -0.19 -6.39 0.23
CA LEU A 60 0.58 -6.02 1.41
C LEU A 60 -0.34 -5.56 2.54
N ALA A 61 0.12 -5.70 3.78
CA ALA A 61 -0.60 -5.22 4.95
C ALA A 61 0.38 -4.79 6.06
N PRO A 62 -0.05 -3.94 7.01
CA PRO A 62 0.83 -3.49 8.09
C PRO A 62 1.16 -4.57 9.12
N THR A 63 0.28 -5.53 9.32
CA THR A 63 0.43 -6.60 10.33
C THR A 63 0.45 -7.99 9.71
N GLY A 64 1.05 -8.96 10.44
CA GLY A 64 1.09 -10.35 9.99
C GLY A 64 -0.31 -10.98 9.84
N ILE A 65 -1.21 -10.67 10.77
CA ILE A 65 -2.59 -11.20 10.73
C ILE A 65 -3.34 -10.65 9.51
N ALA A 66 -3.25 -9.34 9.26
CA ALA A 66 -3.87 -8.72 8.09
C ALA A 66 -3.27 -9.27 6.79
N ALA A 67 -1.95 -9.46 6.72
CA ALA A 67 -1.28 -10.04 5.56
C ALA A 67 -1.75 -11.46 5.25
N ILE A 68 -1.90 -12.31 6.27
CA ILE A 68 -2.44 -13.68 6.11
C ILE A 68 -3.89 -13.63 5.60
N ASN A 69 -4.73 -12.77 6.18
CA ASN A 69 -6.13 -12.63 5.79
C ASN A 69 -6.30 -12.12 4.35
N ALA A 70 -5.42 -11.21 3.94
CA ALA A 70 -5.39 -10.66 2.58
C ALA A 70 -4.71 -11.60 1.56
N GLY A 71 -4.04 -12.66 2.01
CA GLY A 71 -3.28 -13.57 1.15
C GLY A 71 -1.98 -12.99 0.61
N GLY A 72 -1.35 -12.08 1.36
CA GLY A 72 -0.16 -11.35 0.95
C GLY A 72 0.99 -11.40 1.96
N SER A 73 1.80 -10.37 1.98
CA SER A 73 2.95 -10.19 2.86
C SER A 73 2.84 -8.91 3.69
N THR A 74 3.63 -8.79 4.77
CA THR A 74 3.68 -7.52 5.48
C THR A 74 4.53 -6.50 4.71
N LEU A 75 4.17 -5.20 4.85
CA LEU A 75 4.96 -4.09 4.32
C LEU A 75 6.44 -4.18 4.74
N HIS A 76 6.69 -4.46 6.03
CA HIS A 76 8.02 -4.59 6.58
C HIS A 76 8.82 -5.74 5.94
N SER A 77 8.20 -6.89 5.74
CA SER A 77 8.86 -8.03 5.10
C SER A 77 9.16 -7.76 3.62
N PHE A 78 8.18 -7.24 2.89
CA PHE A 78 8.31 -7.01 1.45
C PHE A 78 9.34 -5.93 1.13
N PHE A 79 9.25 -4.78 1.79
CA PHE A 79 10.17 -3.66 1.55
C PHE A 79 11.42 -3.70 2.44
N LYS A 80 11.59 -4.72 3.29
CA LYS A 80 12.68 -4.83 4.28
C LYS A 80 12.81 -3.57 5.13
N LEU A 81 11.68 -3.07 5.61
CA LEU A 81 11.63 -1.86 6.43
C LEU A 81 12.23 -2.12 7.81
N PRO A 82 13.04 -1.20 8.33
CA PRO A 82 13.45 -1.24 9.73
C PRO A 82 12.29 -0.91 10.66
N PHE A 83 12.44 -1.21 11.94
CA PHE A 83 11.42 -0.94 12.96
C PHE A 83 11.59 0.42 13.66
N HIS A 84 12.42 1.31 13.11
CA HIS A 84 12.58 2.69 13.58
C HIS A 84 11.92 3.67 12.60
N PRO A 85 11.69 4.95 13.01
CA PRO A 85 11.15 5.97 12.11
C PRO A 85 11.97 6.15 10.83
N LEU A 86 11.27 6.26 9.69
CA LEU A 86 11.85 6.40 8.36
C LEU A 86 11.88 7.88 7.95
N VAL A 87 12.77 8.64 8.57
CA VAL A 87 12.81 10.08 8.35
C VAL A 87 13.49 10.46 7.02
N PRO A 88 13.00 11.51 6.33
CA PRO A 88 13.47 11.86 4.99
C PRO A 88 14.96 12.23 4.90
N ASP A 89 15.53 12.73 5.97
CA ASP A 89 16.92 13.18 6.07
C ASP A 89 17.90 12.11 6.58
N ASP A 90 17.43 10.87 6.81
CA ASP A 90 18.32 9.76 7.20
C ASP A 90 19.35 9.52 6.09
N PRO A 91 20.66 9.61 6.40
CA PRO A 91 21.73 9.38 5.44
C PRO A 91 21.68 8.00 4.75
N ASN A 92 21.15 6.97 5.44
CA ASN A 92 21.03 5.62 4.89
C ASN A 92 20.01 5.55 3.73
N PHE A 93 19.05 6.47 3.71
CA PHE A 93 18.04 6.53 2.65
C PHE A 93 18.46 7.43 1.49
N SER A 94 19.69 7.96 1.51
CA SER A 94 20.23 8.78 0.43
C SER A 94 20.51 7.94 -0.82
N LEU A 95 20.20 8.50 -1.98
CA LEU A 95 20.57 7.91 -3.28
C LEU A 95 22.05 8.12 -3.60
N LYS A 96 22.67 9.15 -2.98
CA LYS A 96 24.10 9.46 -3.17
C LYS A 96 24.98 8.30 -2.68
N GLY A 97 25.91 7.87 -3.50
CA GLY A 97 26.84 6.79 -3.16
C GLY A 97 26.20 5.43 -2.98
N GLY A 98 24.98 5.21 -3.48
CA GLY A 98 24.29 3.91 -3.41
C GLY A 98 23.87 3.48 -1.99
N ARG A 99 23.78 4.40 -1.03
CA ARG A 99 23.48 4.08 0.38
C ARG A 99 22.16 3.35 0.55
N LEU A 100 21.08 3.80 -0.12
CA LEU A 100 19.78 3.13 -0.08
C LEU A 100 19.88 1.67 -0.55
N HIS A 101 20.62 1.42 -1.63
CA HIS A 101 20.81 0.05 -2.15
C HIS A 101 21.58 -0.82 -1.16
N SER A 102 22.63 -0.26 -0.53
CA SER A 102 23.42 -0.96 0.49
C SER A 102 22.62 -1.23 1.75
N PHE A 103 21.68 -0.33 2.11
CA PHE A 103 20.80 -0.49 3.25
C PHE A 103 19.77 -1.60 3.01
N LEU A 104 19.06 -1.57 1.87
CA LEU A 104 17.96 -2.50 1.59
C LEU A 104 18.45 -3.90 1.21
N LYS A 105 19.63 -4.03 0.63
CA LYS A 105 20.27 -5.31 0.22
C LYS A 105 19.31 -6.24 -0.54
N TYR A 106 18.51 -5.70 -1.46
CA TYR A 106 17.62 -6.52 -2.27
C TYR A 106 18.40 -7.44 -3.21
N SER A 107 17.97 -8.70 -3.30
CA SER A 107 18.46 -9.62 -4.33
C SER A 107 18.08 -9.14 -5.74
N SER A 108 18.72 -9.68 -6.76
CA SER A 108 18.39 -9.40 -8.16
C SER A 108 16.94 -9.74 -8.49
N GLU A 109 16.45 -10.86 -7.95
CA GLU A 109 15.07 -11.34 -8.12
C GLU A 109 14.08 -10.38 -7.47
N HIS A 110 14.37 -9.90 -6.26
CA HIS A 110 13.50 -8.96 -5.56
C HIS A 110 13.44 -7.60 -6.24
N ARG A 111 14.58 -7.10 -6.73
CA ARG A 111 14.63 -5.87 -7.54
C ARG A 111 13.81 -6.00 -8.82
N LYS A 112 13.92 -7.16 -9.51
CA LYS A 112 13.12 -7.45 -10.69
C LYS A 112 11.64 -7.51 -10.35
N LEU A 113 11.27 -8.17 -9.25
CA LEU A 113 9.89 -8.22 -8.78
C LEU A 113 9.31 -6.81 -8.57
N ILE A 114 10.01 -5.95 -7.82
CA ILE A 114 9.57 -4.55 -7.60
C ILE A 114 9.43 -3.80 -8.93
N LYS A 115 10.36 -4.00 -9.87
CA LYS A 115 10.30 -3.36 -11.18
C LYS A 115 9.08 -3.81 -11.99
N ASP A 116 8.78 -5.10 -11.96
CA ASP A 116 7.74 -5.73 -12.80
C ASP A 116 6.32 -5.55 -12.27
N ILE A 117 6.14 -5.24 -10.97
CA ILE A 117 4.83 -4.96 -10.38
C ILE A 117 4.20 -3.75 -11.07
N GLU A 118 2.91 -3.85 -11.37
CA GLU A 118 2.10 -2.77 -11.96
C GLU A 118 1.12 -2.18 -10.95
N LEU A 119 0.71 -3.00 -9.94
CA LEU A 119 -0.31 -2.65 -8.97
C LEU A 119 0.09 -3.12 -7.57
N VAL A 120 0.03 -2.23 -6.60
CA VAL A 120 0.30 -2.51 -5.19
C VAL A 120 -0.99 -2.34 -4.39
N PHE A 121 -1.43 -3.42 -3.76
CA PHE A 121 -2.53 -3.39 -2.79
C PHE A 121 -1.96 -3.21 -1.39
N ILE A 122 -2.56 -2.31 -0.60
CA ILE A 122 -2.24 -2.17 0.82
C ILE A 122 -3.55 -2.27 1.59
N ASP A 123 -3.76 -3.40 2.26
CA ASP A 123 -4.90 -3.63 3.14
C ASP A 123 -4.66 -3.07 4.53
N GLU A 124 -5.71 -2.78 5.28
CA GLU A 124 -5.67 -2.14 6.62
C GLU A 124 -4.81 -0.86 6.63
N PHE A 125 -4.97 -0.04 5.58
CA PHE A 125 -4.10 1.10 5.30
C PHE A 125 -4.14 2.19 6.39
N SER A 126 -5.24 2.31 7.13
CA SER A 126 -5.37 3.25 8.25
C SER A 126 -4.29 3.09 9.32
N MET A 127 -3.74 1.87 9.47
CA MET A 127 -2.68 1.57 10.42
C MET A 127 -1.27 1.92 9.93
N VAL A 128 -1.11 2.39 8.69
CA VAL A 128 0.20 2.67 8.11
C VAL A 128 0.62 4.10 8.41
N ARG A 129 1.85 4.30 8.91
CA ARG A 129 2.40 5.62 9.22
C ARG A 129 2.80 6.36 7.94
N ALA A 130 2.75 7.69 8.00
CA ALA A 130 3.13 8.59 6.89
C ALA A 130 4.56 8.37 6.40
N ASP A 131 5.52 8.20 7.30
CA ASP A 131 6.93 7.96 6.97
C ASP A 131 7.14 6.65 6.20
N ILE A 132 6.37 5.62 6.54
CA ILE A 132 6.41 4.33 5.82
C ILE A 132 5.94 4.51 4.38
N ILE A 133 4.87 5.29 4.15
CA ILE A 133 4.33 5.53 2.81
C ILE A 133 5.33 6.30 1.94
N ASP A 134 5.92 7.38 2.46
CA ASP A 134 6.92 8.14 1.72
C ASP A 134 8.18 7.32 1.43
N PHE A 135 8.56 6.43 2.34
CA PHE A 135 9.67 5.52 2.10
C PHE A 135 9.34 4.48 1.01
N ILE A 136 8.13 3.92 1.03
CA ILE A 136 7.66 3.00 -0.03
C ILE A 136 7.63 3.71 -1.38
N ASP A 137 7.11 4.94 -1.44
CA ASP A 137 7.17 5.76 -2.65
C ASP A 137 8.60 5.88 -3.17
N LYS A 138 9.53 6.25 -2.31
CA LYS A 138 10.94 6.37 -2.66
C LYS A 138 11.53 5.07 -3.21
N VAL A 139 11.28 3.94 -2.54
CA VAL A 139 11.74 2.63 -2.98
C VAL A 139 11.17 2.27 -4.35
N LEU A 140 9.87 2.48 -4.54
CA LEU A 140 9.21 2.19 -5.81
C LEU A 140 9.74 3.07 -6.96
N ARG A 141 9.95 4.38 -6.73
CA ARG A 141 10.56 5.27 -7.74
C ARG A 141 11.97 4.79 -8.15
N VAL A 142 12.80 4.45 -7.17
CA VAL A 142 14.18 4.03 -7.41
C VAL A 142 14.26 2.73 -8.19
N TYR A 143 13.55 1.69 -7.72
CA TYR A 143 13.64 0.37 -8.33
C TYR A 143 12.81 0.21 -9.60
N SER A 144 11.83 1.10 -9.85
CA SER A 144 11.16 1.23 -11.14
C SER A 144 11.93 2.08 -12.13
N GLN A 145 13.01 2.75 -11.69
CA GLN A 145 13.79 3.71 -12.50
C GLN A 145 12.91 4.87 -13.02
N ASN A 146 11.88 5.22 -12.26
CA ASN A 146 10.95 6.31 -12.56
C ASN A 146 10.85 7.26 -11.37
N MET A 147 11.75 8.22 -11.31
CA MET A 147 11.83 9.20 -10.23
C MET A 147 10.78 10.32 -10.35
N ARG A 148 10.14 10.46 -11.51
CA ARG A 148 9.22 11.58 -11.81
C ARG A 148 7.80 11.32 -11.31
N GLU A 149 7.37 10.07 -11.42
CA GLU A 149 5.99 9.71 -11.06
C GLU A 149 5.92 9.16 -9.63
N PRO A 150 4.91 9.55 -8.84
CA PRO A 150 4.63 8.95 -7.54
C PRO A 150 4.57 7.43 -7.63
N PHE A 151 5.12 6.76 -6.61
CA PHE A 151 5.23 5.30 -6.54
C PHE A 151 5.91 4.65 -7.76
N GLY A 152 6.77 5.42 -8.47
CA GLY A 152 7.43 4.94 -9.67
C GLY A 152 6.49 4.65 -10.84
N GLY A 153 5.33 5.30 -10.89
CA GLY A 153 4.27 5.11 -11.88
C GLY A 153 3.42 3.85 -11.68
N LYS A 154 3.55 3.18 -10.53
CA LYS A 154 2.70 2.05 -10.19
C LYS A 154 1.35 2.51 -9.68
N GLN A 155 0.31 1.78 -10.02
CA GLN A 155 -1.03 2.01 -9.47
C GLN A 155 -1.08 1.51 -8.02
N ILE A 156 -1.68 2.29 -7.13
CA ILE A 156 -1.84 1.94 -5.71
C ILE A 156 -3.33 1.77 -5.40
N LEU A 157 -3.67 0.65 -4.78
CA LEU A 157 -4.98 0.47 -4.15
C LEU A 157 -4.80 0.40 -2.64
N LEU A 158 -5.30 1.41 -1.96
CA LEU A 158 -5.34 1.51 -0.52
C LEU A 158 -6.70 1.04 -0.03
N VAL A 159 -6.73 0.08 0.87
CA VAL A 159 -7.97 -0.47 1.44
C VAL A 159 -7.95 -0.27 2.94
N GLY A 160 -8.96 0.39 3.48
CA GLY A 160 -8.99 0.63 4.92
C GLY A 160 -10.24 1.40 5.37
N ASP A 161 -10.34 1.55 6.66
CA ASP A 161 -11.38 2.35 7.31
C ASP A 161 -10.70 3.40 8.19
N VAL A 162 -10.82 4.66 7.83
CA VAL A 162 -10.16 5.78 8.54
C VAL A 162 -10.64 5.98 9.97
N TYR A 163 -11.77 5.37 10.33
CA TYR A 163 -12.35 5.42 11.67
C TYR A 163 -12.00 4.21 12.55
N GLN A 164 -11.18 3.28 12.01
CA GLN A 164 -10.70 2.11 12.76
C GLN A 164 -9.34 2.38 13.42
N LEU A 165 -8.47 1.39 13.44
CA LEU A 165 -7.21 1.44 14.18
C LEU A 165 -6.24 2.49 13.60
N GLU A 166 -5.68 3.26 14.52
CA GLU A 166 -4.62 4.24 14.25
C GLU A 166 -3.25 3.58 14.11
N PRO A 167 -2.29 4.26 13.46
CA PRO A 167 -0.90 3.84 13.48
C PRO A 167 -0.36 3.78 14.90
N VAL A 168 0.31 2.69 15.24
CA VAL A 168 1.00 2.58 16.53
C VAL A 168 2.31 3.34 16.47
N VAL A 169 2.46 4.35 17.31
CA VAL A 169 3.65 5.20 17.41
C VAL A 169 4.07 5.32 18.87
N LYS A 170 5.30 4.92 19.18
CA LYS A 170 5.87 5.09 20.51
C LYS A 170 6.14 6.57 20.79
N ASN A 171 6.22 6.95 22.06
CA ASN A 171 6.41 8.37 22.44
C ASN A 171 7.72 8.96 21.90
N ASP A 172 8.82 8.23 21.98
CA ASP A 172 10.13 8.60 21.43
C ASP A 172 10.11 8.73 19.90
N GLU A 173 9.41 7.82 19.21
CA GLU A 173 9.21 7.89 17.76
C GLU A 173 8.36 9.09 17.35
N ARG A 174 7.34 9.44 18.15
CA ARG A 174 6.43 10.56 17.88
C ARG A 174 7.19 11.90 17.86
N GLU A 175 8.11 12.13 18.79
CA GLU A 175 8.93 13.32 18.79
C GLU A 175 9.80 13.47 17.52
N ILE A 176 10.33 12.35 17.02
CA ILE A 176 11.12 12.33 15.80
C ILE A 176 10.22 12.62 14.58
N LEU A 177 9.09 11.94 14.47
CA LEU A 177 8.18 12.06 13.33
C LEU A 177 7.55 13.46 13.25
N ASN A 178 7.20 14.08 14.37
CA ASN A 178 6.59 15.41 14.39
C ASN A 178 7.49 16.52 13.80
N ARG A 179 8.79 16.27 13.63
CA ARG A 179 9.70 17.20 12.94
C ARG A 179 9.49 17.21 11.43
N PHE A 180 8.89 16.15 10.88
CA PHE A 180 8.78 15.93 9.44
C PHE A 180 7.34 15.83 8.94
N TYR A 181 6.42 15.42 9.80
CA TYR A 181 5.01 15.16 9.48
C TYR A 181 4.09 15.84 10.49
N PRO A 182 3.01 16.52 10.03
CA PRO A 182 2.02 17.13 10.93
C PRO A 182 1.36 16.11 11.86
N THR A 183 1.14 14.91 11.36
CA THR A 183 0.61 13.78 12.11
C THR A 183 1.25 12.46 11.65
N PRO A 184 1.23 11.40 12.46
CA PRO A 184 1.74 10.09 12.03
C PRO A 184 0.83 9.36 11.06
N TYR A 185 -0.40 9.83 10.84
CA TYR A 185 -1.36 9.19 9.96
C TYR A 185 -0.91 9.23 8.50
N PHE A 186 -1.35 8.23 7.74
CA PHE A 186 -0.97 8.05 6.34
C PHE A 186 -1.21 9.29 5.46
N PHE A 187 -2.30 10.02 5.70
CA PHE A 187 -2.66 11.22 4.91
C PHE A 187 -1.69 12.40 5.10
N SER A 188 -0.79 12.33 6.09
CA SER A 188 0.30 13.28 6.24
C SER A 188 1.52 12.93 5.38
N ALA A 189 1.53 11.80 4.68
CA ALA A 189 2.60 11.44 3.76
C ALA A 189 2.68 12.45 2.60
N ARG A 190 3.90 12.87 2.28
CA ARG A 190 4.15 13.93 1.30
C ARG A 190 3.76 13.53 -0.12
N VAL A 191 3.88 12.25 -0.45
CA VAL A 191 3.52 11.72 -1.76
C VAL A 191 2.06 11.97 -2.12
N PHE A 192 1.17 12.12 -1.15
CA PHE A 192 -0.24 12.42 -1.42
C PHE A 192 -0.49 13.86 -1.89
N ASN A 193 0.50 14.75 -1.82
CA ASN A 193 0.44 16.05 -2.48
C ASN A 193 0.81 15.97 -3.98
N GLU A 194 1.35 14.85 -4.42
CA GLU A 194 1.81 14.63 -5.80
C GLU A 194 0.89 13.69 -6.60
N ILE A 195 -0.06 13.02 -5.95
CA ILE A 195 -0.93 12.01 -6.56
C ILE A 195 -2.40 12.38 -6.37
N GLU A 196 -3.18 12.25 -7.44
CA GLU A 196 -4.63 12.27 -7.34
C GLU A 196 -5.12 10.88 -6.91
N LEU A 197 -5.72 10.79 -5.74
CA LEU A 197 -6.25 9.56 -5.17
C LEU A 197 -7.77 9.59 -5.22
N VAL A 198 -8.37 8.71 -6.03
CA VAL A 198 -9.84 8.60 -6.09
C VAL A 198 -10.33 7.82 -4.88
N SER A 199 -11.18 8.44 -4.07
CA SER A 199 -11.80 7.79 -2.92
C SER A 199 -13.14 7.19 -3.30
N ILE A 200 -13.32 5.89 -2.99
CA ILE A 200 -14.59 5.17 -3.19
C ILE A 200 -14.98 4.55 -1.85
N GLU A 201 -16.19 4.82 -1.40
CA GLU A 201 -16.73 4.27 -0.18
C GLU A 201 -17.71 3.13 -0.50
N LEU A 202 -17.39 1.91 -0.04
CA LEU A 202 -18.33 0.80 -0.10
C LEU A 202 -19.37 0.93 1.01
N THR A 203 -20.62 1.06 0.63
CA THR A 203 -21.75 1.23 1.57
C THR A 203 -22.51 -0.05 1.84
N LYS A 204 -22.44 -1.04 0.92
CA LYS A 204 -23.10 -2.35 1.01
C LYS A 204 -22.22 -3.47 0.45
N VAL A 205 -22.42 -4.64 1.02
CA VAL A 205 -21.95 -5.93 0.46
C VAL A 205 -23.04 -6.52 -0.43
#